data_9c38ec8588c5c87533629f498b03c134
#
_entry.id   9c38ec8588c5c87533629f498b03c134
#
_cell.length_a   1.000
_cell.length_b   1.000
_cell.length_c   1.000
_cell.angle_alpha   90.00
_cell.angle_beta   90.00
_cell.angle_gamma   90.00
#
_symmetry.space_group_name_H-M   'P 1'
#
loop_
_entity.id
_entity.type
_entity.pdbx_description
1 polymer ?
#
loop_
_entity_poly.entity_id
_entity_poly.type
_entity_poly.pdbx_seq_one_letter_code
_entity_poly.pdbx_strand_id
1 'polypeptide(L)'
;MNTNGNELGLDKLGLIDLQNVYRNLQIKELVDDILMNKEGLLGLRGAAMVDTGIYTGRSPKDKYIVNESSSNKEIWWGDVNQKISENIFDKLYKQVIEFYNSNDETKTYVFDGFAGADLKYSLNVRIIAKKAWQAHFVHNMFIRPKDGELDGFLPGFTIINASDVKNFNYEEYGMNSETFIIFHMAKKIAIIGGTEYGGEMKKGIFSVLHYLLPKEGVLSMHCSANVNDDSSNPAIFFGLSGTGKTTLSTDPSRPLIGDDEHGWSEDGIFNFEGGCYAKVINLNPEEEPDIYNAIRQGALLENVVYDNNTLKIDFNDGSKTENTRVSYPIEHIKNSMSAKGMQSMTGHPEKIIFLTCDAYGVLPPVAKLNSQQAMYHFISGYTAKVAGTERGVTEPTATFSPCFGGPFLTRHPLIYAELLKEKMEKFDVNVYIVNTGWVGSNAQSGAKRFSLPKTRKILDAVLTGDIEKSNFGQDQYFGFQVPLSLDGVESDLLNPIKAWADVEKYHKSARELVRKFQLNYDKYDLGDESIRSSGPQSAT
;
A
#
# COMPACT_ATOMS: atom_id res chain seq x y z
N MET A 1 22.47 22.26 -3.41
CA MET A 1 23.89 22.54 -3.78
C MET A 1 24.52 21.27 -4.32
N ASN A 2 25.45 21.37 -5.27
CA ASN A 2 26.20 20.20 -5.73
C ASN A 2 27.01 19.63 -4.56
N THR A 3 26.95 18.34 -4.35
CA THR A 3 27.59 17.64 -3.22
C THR A 3 28.65 16.69 -3.78
N ASN A 4 29.79 16.58 -3.12
CA ASN A 4 30.80 15.60 -3.50
C ASN A 4 30.27 14.18 -3.23
N GLY A 5 30.17 13.34 -4.28
CA GLY A 5 29.71 11.96 -4.14
C GLY A 5 30.50 11.12 -3.14
N ASN A 6 31.80 11.38 -3.00
CA ASN A 6 32.65 10.67 -2.05
C ASN A 6 32.31 11.03 -0.58
N GLU A 7 31.87 12.26 -0.31
CA GLU A 7 31.40 12.66 1.02
C GLU A 7 30.11 11.91 1.42
N LEU A 8 29.33 11.50 0.44
CA LEU A 8 28.14 10.68 0.63
C LEU A 8 28.45 9.17 0.68
N GLY A 9 29.70 8.76 0.44
CA GLY A 9 30.11 7.36 0.37
C GLY A 9 29.60 6.63 -0.87
N LEU A 10 29.31 7.34 -1.98
CA LEU A 10 28.87 6.74 -3.22
C LEU A 10 29.96 5.90 -3.88
N ASP A 11 31.23 6.24 -3.67
CA ASP A 11 32.39 5.48 -4.08
C ASP A 11 32.37 4.03 -3.56
N LYS A 12 31.88 3.81 -2.35
CA LYS A 12 31.68 2.47 -1.76
C LYS A 12 30.65 1.61 -2.50
N LEU A 13 29.77 2.26 -3.25
CA LEU A 13 28.81 1.62 -4.15
C LEU A 13 29.38 1.45 -5.58
N GLY A 14 30.63 1.87 -5.82
CA GLY A 14 31.23 1.88 -7.16
C GLY A 14 30.81 3.07 -8.04
N LEU A 15 30.07 4.03 -7.48
CA LEU A 15 29.68 5.27 -8.15
C LEU A 15 30.81 6.29 -7.95
N ILE A 16 31.75 6.30 -8.90
CA ILE A 16 33.00 7.06 -8.82
C ILE A 16 32.98 8.24 -9.77
N ASP A 17 33.68 9.32 -9.37
CA ASP A 17 33.92 10.51 -10.19
C ASP A 17 32.67 11.24 -10.72
N LEU A 18 31.53 11.07 -10.04
CA LEU A 18 30.30 11.78 -10.37
C LEU A 18 30.45 13.28 -10.09
N GLN A 19 30.34 14.11 -11.13
CA GLN A 19 30.55 15.57 -11.04
C GLN A 19 29.29 16.33 -10.58
N ASN A 20 28.11 15.79 -10.89
CA ASN A 20 26.82 16.48 -10.73
C ASN A 20 25.91 15.72 -9.74
N VAL A 21 26.32 15.64 -8.48
CA VAL A 21 25.56 14.98 -7.42
C VAL A 21 24.81 16.01 -6.58
N TYR A 22 23.51 15.82 -6.44
CA TYR A 22 22.63 16.71 -5.70
C TYR A 22 21.86 15.94 -4.64
N ARG A 23 22.13 16.26 -3.37
CA ARG A 23 21.49 15.62 -2.22
C ARG A 23 20.30 16.44 -1.73
N ASN A 24 19.13 15.81 -1.57
CA ASN A 24 17.92 16.38 -0.98
C ASN A 24 17.55 17.76 -1.52
N LEU A 25 17.52 17.90 -2.86
CA LEU A 25 17.01 19.12 -3.48
C LEU A 25 15.59 19.42 -3.00
N GLN A 26 15.31 20.71 -2.85
CA GLN A 26 13.97 21.17 -2.51
C GLN A 26 13.00 20.94 -3.68
N ILE A 27 11.73 20.78 -3.39
CA ILE A 27 10.67 20.52 -4.39
C ILE A 27 10.72 21.53 -5.54
N LYS A 28 10.96 22.82 -5.25
CA LYS A 28 11.06 23.85 -6.29
C LYS A 28 12.19 23.55 -7.26
N GLU A 29 13.37 23.19 -6.76
CA GLU A 29 14.54 22.86 -7.58
C GLU A 29 14.29 21.60 -8.43
N LEU A 30 13.62 20.60 -7.84
CA LEU A 30 13.24 19.37 -8.55
C LEU A 30 12.22 19.65 -9.67
N VAL A 31 11.24 20.51 -9.42
CA VAL A 31 10.26 20.93 -10.45
C VAL A 31 10.94 21.71 -11.57
N ASP A 32 11.85 22.63 -11.23
CA ASP A 32 12.64 23.35 -12.25
C ASP A 32 13.45 22.38 -13.12
N ASP A 33 14.05 21.35 -12.51
CA ASP A 33 14.79 20.30 -13.24
C ASP A 33 13.85 19.43 -14.10
N ILE A 34 12.67 19.04 -13.61
CA ILE A 34 11.66 18.29 -14.38
C ILE A 34 11.33 19.05 -15.68
N LEU A 35 11.13 20.37 -15.59
CA LEU A 35 10.80 21.20 -16.74
C LEU A 35 11.99 21.39 -17.69
N MET A 36 13.18 21.65 -17.15
CA MET A 36 14.41 21.83 -17.95
C MET A 36 14.80 20.55 -18.67
N ASN A 37 14.70 19.40 -18.01
CA ASN A 37 15.02 18.10 -18.60
C ASN A 37 13.90 17.56 -19.50
N LYS A 38 12.76 18.26 -19.60
CA LYS A 38 11.56 17.82 -20.34
C LYS A 38 11.03 16.47 -19.87
N GLU A 39 11.13 16.22 -18.58
CA GLU A 39 10.59 15.00 -17.95
C GLU A 39 9.08 15.10 -17.72
N GLY A 40 8.52 16.30 -17.72
CA GLY A 40 7.11 16.55 -17.47
C GLY A 40 6.69 18.00 -17.67
N LEU A 41 5.48 18.32 -17.22
CA LEU A 41 4.87 19.65 -17.31
C LEU A 41 4.33 20.08 -15.95
N LEU A 42 4.04 21.38 -15.82
CA LEU A 42 3.39 21.93 -14.64
C LEU A 42 1.90 22.15 -14.92
N GLY A 43 1.04 21.50 -14.15
CA GLY A 43 -0.41 21.65 -14.26
C GLY A 43 -0.94 22.95 -13.64
N LEU A 44 -2.22 23.27 -13.91
CA LEU A 44 -2.85 24.54 -13.52
C LEU A 44 -2.77 24.88 -12.03
N ARG A 45 -2.72 23.89 -11.15
CA ARG A 45 -2.64 24.08 -9.69
C ARG A 45 -1.20 24.00 -9.14
N GLY A 46 -0.21 23.97 -10.03
CA GLY A 46 1.20 23.92 -9.69
C GLY A 46 1.73 22.52 -9.33
N ALA A 47 0.94 21.47 -9.54
CA ALA A 47 1.43 20.10 -9.45
C ALA A 47 2.23 19.73 -10.70
N ALA A 48 3.35 19.02 -10.55
CA ALA A 48 4.07 18.46 -11.68
C ALA A 48 3.28 17.26 -12.25
N MET A 49 3.33 17.10 -13.57
CA MET A 49 2.68 16.01 -14.32
C MET A 49 3.72 15.28 -15.15
N VAL A 50 3.85 13.98 -14.96
CA VAL A 50 4.83 13.12 -15.66
C VAL A 50 4.17 11.87 -16.22
N ASP A 51 4.81 11.27 -17.22
CA ASP A 51 4.43 9.93 -17.71
C ASP A 51 5.52 8.92 -17.35
N THR A 52 5.12 7.74 -16.94
CA THR A 52 6.03 6.66 -16.51
C THR A 52 6.28 5.62 -17.63
N GLY A 53 6.13 6.03 -18.88
CA GLY A 53 6.33 5.19 -20.05
C GLY A 53 5.32 4.05 -20.16
N ILE A 54 5.79 2.88 -20.57
CA ILE A 54 4.92 1.70 -20.74
C ILE A 54 4.50 1.05 -19.41
N TYR A 55 5.24 1.30 -18.34
CA TYR A 55 4.93 0.79 -17.01
C TYR A 55 4.17 1.83 -16.20
N THR A 56 2.86 1.74 -16.22
CA THR A 56 1.97 2.63 -15.44
C THR A 56 1.58 2.02 -14.09
N GLY A 57 2.23 0.96 -13.68
CA GLY A 57 2.04 0.24 -12.43
C GLY A 57 3.24 -0.63 -12.11
N ARG A 58 3.22 -1.26 -10.92
CA ARG A 58 4.29 -2.18 -10.51
C ARG A 58 4.39 -3.39 -11.43
N SER A 59 5.59 -3.94 -11.50
CA SER A 59 5.91 -5.17 -12.25
C SER A 59 6.26 -6.33 -11.27
N PRO A 60 5.27 -6.94 -10.61
CA PRO A 60 5.52 -7.92 -9.55
C PRO A 60 6.23 -9.19 -10.04
N LYS A 61 6.11 -9.53 -11.33
CA LYS A 61 6.82 -10.65 -11.95
C LYS A 61 8.30 -10.37 -12.23
N ASP A 62 8.73 -9.11 -12.15
CA ASP A 62 10.11 -8.68 -12.35
C ASP A 62 10.79 -8.32 -11.02
N LYS A 63 10.13 -8.63 -9.89
CA LYS A 63 10.68 -8.49 -8.55
C LYS A 63 11.42 -9.75 -8.12
N TYR A 64 12.69 -9.60 -7.77
CA TYR A 64 13.57 -10.69 -7.33
C TYR A 64 14.24 -10.37 -6.00
N ILE A 65 14.56 -11.42 -5.25
CA ILE A 65 15.42 -11.34 -4.06
C ILE A 65 16.61 -12.24 -4.29
N VAL A 66 17.80 -11.74 -3.98
CA VAL A 66 19.03 -12.52 -4.10
C VAL A 66 19.01 -13.67 -3.10
N ASN A 67 19.22 -14.88 -3.63
CA ASN A 67 19.31 -16.09 -2.81
C ASN A 67 20.71 -16.22 -2.23
N GLU A 68 20.94 -15.60 -1.07
CA GLU A 68 22.22 -15.62 -0.34
C GLU A 68 22.05 -16.24 1.05
N SER A 69 23.16 -16.65 1.67
CA SER A 69 23.14 -17.54 2.84
C SER A 69 22.53 -16.94 4.10
N SER A 70 22.58 -15.61 4.27
CA SER A 70 22.14 -14.95 5.51
C SER A 70 20.63 -14.75 5.59
N SER A 71 19.93 -14.62 4.44
CA SER A 71 18.50 -14.33 4.40
C SER A 71 17.64 -15.45 3.82
N ASN A 72 18.22 -16.39 3.05
CA ASN A 72 17.48 -17.35 2.25
C ASN A 72 16.49 -18.24 3.04
N LYS A 73 16.76 -18.52 4.30
CA LYS A 73 15.88 -19.33 5.17
C LYS A 73 14.69 -18.54 5.72
N GLU A 74 14.76 -17.23 5.67
CA GLU A 74 13.75 -16.34 6.24
C GLU A 74 12.79 -15.79 5.18
N ILE A 75 13.17 -15.86 3.91
CA ILE A 75 12.36 -15.37 2.80
C ILE A 75 11.26 -16.39 2.47
N TRP A 76 10.05 -15.90 2.32
CA TRP A 76 8.92 -16.66 1.77
C TRP A 76 9.05 -16.73 0.25
N TRP A 77 9.73 -17.78 -0.22
CA TRP A 77 9.99 -18.01 -1.63
C TRP A 77 8.75 -18.47 -2.40
N GLY A 78 8.59 -18.00 -3.63
CA GLY A 78 7.49 -18.34 -4.52
C GLY A 78 7.24 -17.22 -5.54
N ASP A 79 6.01 -17.16 -6.04
CA ASP A 79 5.61 -16.17 -7.07
C ASP A 79 5.76 -14.72 -6.60
N VAL A 80 5.67 -14.48 -5.28
CA VAL A 80 5.81 -13.14 -4.69
C VAL A 80 7.29 -12.72 -4.57
N ASN A 81 8.14 -13.66 -4.14
CA ASN A 81 9.57 -13.41 -3.93
C ASN A 81 10.36 -14.42 -4.77
N GLN A 82 10.64 -14.06 -6.00
CA GLN A 82 11.38 -14.90 -6.92
C GLN A 82 12.87 -14.88 -6.60
N LYS A 83 13.51 -16.04 -6.74
CA LYS A 83 14.95 -16.20 -6.47
C LYS A 83 15.78 -15.71 -7.64
N ILE A 84 16.89 -15.01 -7.33
CA ILE A 84 17.94 -14.74 -8.30
C ILE A 84 19.30 -15.05 -7.66
N SER A 85 20.28 -15.48 -8.46
CA SER A 85 21.63 -15.76 -7.94
C SER A 85 22.45 -14.50 -7.71
N GLU A 86 23.43 -14.55 -6.79
CA GLU A 86 24.37 -13.45 -6.57
C GLU A 86 25.13 -13.09 -7.84
N ASN A 87 25.52 -14.08 -8.67
CA ASN A 87 26.24 -13.84 -9.93
C ASN A 87 25.40 -13.01 -10.93
N ILE A 88 24.10 -13.27 -11.04
CA ILE A 88 23.22 -12.47 -11.93
C ILE A 88 23.04 -11.07 -11.33
N PHE A 89 22.84 -10.96 -10.03
CA PHE A 89 22.78 -9.66 -9.36
C PHE A 89 24.05 -8.85 -9.63
N ASP A 90 25.23 -9.43 -9.44
CA ASP A 90 26.51 -8.72 -9.63
C ASP A 90 26.69 -8.25 -11.09
N LYS A 91 26.25 -9.04 -12.08
CA LYS A 91 26.28 -8.62 -13.50
C LYS A 91 25.37 -7.42 -13.75
N LEU A 92 24.12 -7.44 -13.27
CA LEU A 92 23.16 -6.35 -13.43
C LEU A 92 23.56 -5.13 -12.59
N TYR A 93 24.09 -5.34 -11.40
CA TYR A 93 24.65 -4.27 -10.57
C TYR A 93 25.78 -3.54 -11.30
N LYS A 94 26.69 -4.28 -11.93
CA LYS A 94 27.78 -3.70 -12.74
C LYS A 94 27.23 -2.86 -13.88
N GLN A 95 26.19 -3.33 -14.60
CA GLN A 95 25.56 -2.54 -15.67
C GLN A 95 24.95 -1.23 -15.14
N VAL A 96 24.29 -1.27 -13.97
CA VAL A 96 23.74 -0.09 -13.31
C VAL A 96 24.85 0.90 -12.94
N ILE A 97 25.96 0.42 -12.36
CA ILE A 97 27.10 1.27 -11.98
C ILE A 97 27.78 1.87 -13.22
N GLU A 98 27.99 1.10 -14.28
CA GLU A 98 28.53 1.58 -15.55
C GLU A 98 27.64 2.65 -16.17
N PHE A 99 26.32 2.50 -16.12
CA PHE A 99 25.37 3.51 -16.58
C PHE A 99 25.55 4.84 -15.84
N TYR A 100 25.68 4.81 -14.51
CA TYR A 100 25.87 6.02 -13.72
C TYR A 100 27.23 6.69 -14.02
N ASN A 101 28.30 5.91 -14.04
CA ASN A 101 29.66 6.42 -14.28
C ASN A 101 29.86 6.93 -15.72
N SER A 102 29.10 6.42 -16.71
CA SER A 102 29.16 6.91 -18.10
C SER A 102 28.26 8.12 -18.37
N ASN A 103 27.37 8.48 -17.46
CA ASN A 103 26.43 9.59 -17.57
C ASN A 103 26.69 10.68 -16.53
N ASP A 104 27.95 11.02 -16.31
CA ASP A 104 28.41 11.98 -15.29
C ASP A 104 28.01 13.43 -15.60
N GLU A 105 27.80 13.77 -16.88
CA GLU A 105 27.31 15.09 -17.29
C GLU A 105 25.87 15.38 -16.83
N THR A 106 25.05 14.33 -16.64
CA THR A 106 23.69 14.48 -16.14
C THR A 106 23.64 14.50 -14.61
N LYS A 107 22.67 15.21 -14.05
CA LYS A 107 22.49 15.23 -12.59
C LYS A 107 22.23 13.83 -12.04
N THR A 108 22.85 13.55 -10.91
CA THR A 108 22.53 12.40 -10.06
C THR A 108 21.85 12.92 -8.80
N TYR A 109 20.61 12.52 -8.61
CA TYR A 109 19.81 12.91 -7.45
C TYR A 109 19.97 11.88 -6.36
N VAL A 110 20.29 12.32 -5.15
CA VAL A 110 20.38 11.49 -3.94
C VAL A 110 19.34 12.01 -2.95
N PHE A 111 18.40 11.17 -2.62
CA PHE A 111 17.50 11.41 -1.48
C PHE A 111 17.97 10.59 -0.30
N ASP A 112 18.26 11.24 0.82
CA ASP A 112 18.50 10.64 2.13
C ASP A 112 17.38 11.07 3.07
N GLY A 113 16.74 10.11 3.70
CA GLY A 113 15.62 10.34 4.60
C GLY A 113 15.27 9.08 5.37
N PHE A 114 14.02 8.99 5.82
CA PHE A 114 13.63 7.95 6.76
C PHE A 114 12.34 7.26 6.32
N ALA A 115 12.21 5.98 6.69
CA ALA A 115 10.97 5.22 6.61
C ALA A 115 10.61 4.71 8.01
N GLY A 116 9.56 5.28 8.59
CA GLY A 116 9.09 5.02 9.96
C GLY A 116 9.18 6.25 10.86
N ALA A 117 8.02 6.71 11.36
CA ALA A 117 7.93 7.85 12.25
C ALA A 117 8.42 7.56 13.68
N ASP A 118 8.43 6.28 14.10
CA ASP A 118 9.03 5.87 15.37
C ASP A 118 10.56 5.78 15.21
N LEU A 119 11.29 6.65 15.89
CA LEU A 119 12.75 6.73 15.79
C LEU A 119 13.48 5.44 16.16
N LYS A 120 12.88 4.61 17.01
CA LYS A 120 13.45 3.31 17.43
C LYS A 120 13.48 2.30 16.28
N TYR A 121 12.49 2.38 15.39
CA TYR A 121 12.27 1.42 14.29
C TYR A 121 12.40 2.06 12.90
N SER A 122 12.82 3.32 12.85
CA SER A 122 13.02 4.07 11.61
C SER A 122 14.19 3.50 10.81
N LEU A 123 13.97 3.28 9.52
CA LEU A 123 15.01 2.87 8.58
C LEU A 123 15.56 4.10 7.85
N ASN A 124 16.88 4.30 7.94
CA ASN A 124 17.57 5.28 7.11
C ASN A 124 17.56 4.82 5.65
N VAL A 125 16.92 5.55 4.77
CA VAL A 125 16.81 5.19 3.36
C VAL A 125 17.61 6.13 2.49
N ARG A 126 18.31 5.57 1.50
CA ARG A 126 18.97 6.31 0.41
C ARG A 126 18.37 5.88 -0.92
N ILE A 127 17.92 6.83 -1.71
CA ILE A 127 17.48 6.58 -3.08
C ILE A 127 18.36 7.40 -4.02
N ILE A 128 18.90 6.75 -5.05
CA ILE A 128 19.75 7.34 -6.06
C ILE A 128 19.01 7.22 -7.40
N ALA A 129 18.83 8.33 -8.12
CA ALA A 129 18.11 8.37 -9.39
C ALA A 129 18.74 9.37 -10.36
N LYS A 130 18.51 9.18 -11.68
CA LYS A 130 18.91 10.11 -12.75
C LYS A 130 17.78 11.05 -13.18
N LYS A 131 16.53 10.75 -12.85
CA LYS A 131 15.38 11.59 -13.22
C LYS A 131 14.94 12.45 -12.03
N ALA A 132 14.75 13.75 -12.29
CA ALA A 132 14.33 14.72 -11.28
C ALA A 132 12.96 14.37 -10.69
N TRP A 133 12.02 13.91 -11.54
CA TRP A 133 10.69 13.53 -11.06
C TRP A 133 10.71 12.31 -10.14
N GLN A 134 11.66 11.36 -10.32
CA GLN A 134 11.82 10.25 -9.41
C GLN A 134 12.34 10.70 -8.04
N ALA A 135 13.26 11.67 -8.03
CA ALA A 135 13.69 12.33 -6.79
C ALA A 135 12.55 13.12 -6.12
N HIS A 136 11.70 13.79 -6.90
CA HIS A 136 10.50 14.46 -6.40
C HIS A 136 9.51 13.45 -5.78
N PHE A 137 9.28 12.32 -6.47
CA PHE A 137 8.42 11.26 -5.95
C PHE A 137 8.88 10.76 -4.58
N VAL A 138 10.16 10.39 -4.45
CA VAL A 138 10.68 9.86 -3.16
C VAL A 138 10.75 10.92 -2.08
N HIS A 139 10.98 12.19 -2.43
CA HIS A 139 10.88 13.32 -1.53
C HIS A 139 9.46 13.48 -0.94
N ASN A 140 8.43 13.22 -1.74
CA ASN A 140 7.05 13.19 -1.24
C ASN A 140 6.80 11.98 -0.35
N MET A 141 7.30 10.81 -0.75
CA MET A 141 6.89 9.54 -0.13
C MET A 141 7.61 9.20 1.15
N PHE A 142 8.89 9.54 1.30
CA PHE A 142 9.64 9.24 2.51
C PHE A 142 9.63 10.41 3.50
N ILE A 143 9.89 10.11 4.77
CA ILE A 143 10.01 11.12 5.82
C ILE A 143 11.27 11.95 5.54
N ARG A 144 11.05 13.24 5.35
CA ARG A 144 12.09 14.22 5.05
C ARG A 144 12.90 14.51 6.31
N PRO A 145 14.24 14.60 6.19
CA PRO A 145 15.08 14.96 7.31
C PRO A 145 14.86 16.41 7.74
N LYS A 146 14.95 16.66 9.03
CA LYS A 146 15.05 17.99 9.62
C LYS A 146 16.52 18.44 9.67
N ASP A 147 16.72 19.71 10.01
CA ASP A 147 18.07 20.26 10.17
C ASP A 147 18.89 19.44 11.19
N GLY A 148 20.09 19.05 10.79
CA GLY A 148 21.02 18.25 11.62
C GLY A 148 20.79 16.73 11.60
N GLU A 149 19.64 16.22 11.14
CA GLU A 149 19.38 14.76 11.14
C GLU A 149 20.20 13.99 10.09
N LEU A 150 20.83 14.70 9.15
CA LEU A 150 21.75 14.10 8.17
C LEU A 150 23.20 14.14 8.58
N ASP A 151 23.54 14.68 9.75
CA ASP A 151 24.91 14.68 10.26
C ASP A 151 25.34 13.26 10.61
N GLY A 152 26.38 12.76 9.93
CA GLY A 152 26.83 11.38 10.09
C GLY A 152 25.84 10.32 9.52
N PHE A 153 24.93 10.71 8.64
CA PHE A 153 23.96 9.80 8.06
C PHE A 153 24.60 8.60 7.36
N LEU A 154 24.21 7.41 7.78
CA LEU A 154 24.57 6.16 7.14
C LEU A 154 23.27 5.46 6.68
N PRO A 155 23.15 5.11 5.39
CA PRO A 155 21.94 4.44 4.89
C PRO A 155 21.82 3.03 5.51
N GLY A 156 20.63 2.72 6.04
CA GLY A 156 20.25 1.38 6.46
C GLY A 156 19.84 0.51 5.27
N PHE A 157 19.33 1.14 4.19
CA PHE A 157 19.05 0.50 2.91
C PHE A 157 19.20 1.51 1.76
N THR A 158 19.77 1.07 0.63
CA THR A 158 19.96 1.91 -0.57
C THR A 158 19.21 1.33 -1.77
N ILE A 159 18.47 2.16 -2.50
CA ILE A 159 17.95 1.82 -3.83
C ILE A 159 18.71 2.63 -4.87
N ILE A 160 19.26 1.96 -5.88
CA ILE A 160 19.85 2.58 -7.07
C ILE A 160 18.88 2.38 -8.23
N ASN A 161 18.19 3.46 -8.60
CA ASN A 161 17.21 3.43 -9.68
C ASN A 161 17.85 3.90 -11.00
N ALA A 162 18.00 2.97 -11.91
CA ALA A 162 18.51 3.16 -13.26
C ALA A 162 17.44 2.78 -14.30
N SER A 163 16.33 3.51 -14.30
CA SER A 163 15.13 3.18 -15.11
C SER A 163 15.43 2.98 -16.59
N ASP A 164 16.47 3.59 -17.12
CA ASP A 164 16.87 3.49 -18.53
C ASP A 164 17.74 2.25 -18.83
N VAL A 165 18.21 1.55 -17.80
CA VAL A 165 18.99 0.31 -17.94
C VAL A 165 18.07 -0.89 -18.10
N LYS A 166 18.21 -1.62 -19.19
CA LYS A 166 17.42 -2.82 -19.49
C LYS A 166 18.29 -4.07 -19.51
N ASN A 167 17.75 -5.18 -19.01
CA ASN A 167 18.40 -6.48 -19.08
C ASN A 167 18.04 -7.21 -20.39
N PHE A 168 18.81 -7.06 -21.44
CA PHE A 168 18.54 -7.76 -22.71
C PHE A 168 18.87 -9.26 -22.65
N ASN A 169 19.55 -9.74 -21.61
CA ASN A 169 19.86 -11.15 -21.40
C ASN A 169 18.88 -11.83 -20.42
N TYR A 170 17.68 -11.28 -20.25
CA TYR A 170 16.71 -11.75 -19.26
C TYR A 170 16.34 -13.24 -19.43
N GLU A 171 16.22 -13.73 -20.69
CA GLU A 171 15.93 -15.14 -20.96
C GLU A 171 17.07 -16.06 -20.49
N GLU A 172 18.34 -15.70 -20.81
CA GLU A 172 19.52 -16.43 -20.35
C GLU A 172 19.61 -16.48 -18.82
N TYR A 173 19.18 -15.39 -18.16
CA TYR A 173 19.19 -15.29 -16.71
C TYR A 173 17.96 -15.90 -16.03
N GLY A 174 17.01 -16.44 -16.81
CA GLY A 174 15.77 -17.02 -16.30
C GLY A 174 14.84 -15.98 -15.68
N MET A 175 14.90 -14.73 -16.15
CA MET A 175 14.08 -13.63 -15.69
C MET A 175 12.85 -13.45 -16.59
N ASN A 176 11.81 -12.79 -16.07
CA ASN A 176 10.52 -12.64 -16.74
C ASN A 176 10.57 -11.66 -17.93
N SER A 177 11.33 -10.58 -17.81
CA SER A 177 11.46 -9.55 -18.86
C SER A 177 12.78 -8.78 -18.75
N GLU A 178 12.95 -7.78 -19.64
CA GLU A 178 14.09 -6.84 -19.60
C GLU A 178 14.09 -5.92 -18.36
N THR A 179 12.96 -5.86 -17.63
CA THR A 179 12.79 -5.10 -16.39
C THR A 179 13.29 -5.90 -15.21
N PHE A 180 13.88 -5.23 -14.22
CA PHE A 180 14.33 -5.88 -13.00
C PHE A 180 14.21 -4.98 -11.77
N ILE A 181 13.70 -5.55 -10.69
CA ILE A 181 13.65 -4.96 -9.36
C ILE A 181 14.26 -6.01 -8.42
N ILE A 182 15.55 -5.85 -8.07
CA ILE A 182 16.31 -6.88 -7.37
C ILE A 182 16.78 -6.38 -6.02
N PHE A 183 16.43 -7.12 -4.96
CA PHE A 183 16.83 -6.83 -3.58
C PHE A 183 17.93 -7.77 -3.11
N HIS A 184 19.02 -7.22 -2.61
CA HIS A 184 20.08 -7.96 -1.94
C HIS A 184 20.05 -7.61 -0.45
N MET A 185 19.43 -8.47 0.37
CA MET A 185 19.17 -8.16 1.79
C MET A 185 20.46 -8.01 2.59
N ALA A 186 21.47 -8.89 2.39
CA ALA A 186 22.75 -8.82 3.09
C ALA A 186 23.57 -7.57 2.75
N LYS A 187 23.60 -7.18 1.46
CA LYS A 187 24.28 -5.94 1.03
C LYS A 187 23.47 -4.68 1.36
N LYS A 188 22.21 -4.81 1.76
CA LYS A 188 21.26 -3.70 2.00
C LYS A 188 21.12 -2.78 0.78
N ILE A 189 21.05 -3.36 -0.39
CA ILE A 189 20.96 -2.65 -1.68
C ILE A 189 19.85 -3.27 -2.52
N ALA A 190 19.11 -2.42 -3.22
CA ALA A 190 18.29 -2.84 -4.35
C ALA A 190 18.68 -2.06 -5.61
N ILE A 191 18.53 -2.72 -6.77
CA ILE A 191 18.68 -2.10 -8.08
C ILE A 191 17.36 -2.21 -8.84
N ILE A 192 16.99 -1.12 -9.52
CA ILE A 192 15.79 -1.04 -10.36
C ILE A 192 16.22 -0.63 -11.77
N GLY A 193 15.78 -1.37 -12.79
CA GLY A 193 16.01 -1.05 -14.18
C GLY A 193 14.83 -1.44 -15.05
N GLY A 194 14.73 -0.80 -16.23
CA GLY A 194 13.72 -1.07 -17.26
C GLY A 194 12.31 -0.57 -16.93
N THR A 195 12.09 0.09 -15.81
CA THR A 195 10.81 0.70 -15.44
C THR A 195 11.00 2.10 -14.86
N GLU A 196 10.13 3.00 -15.23
CA GLU A 196 10.09 4.36 -14.68
C GLU A 196 9.08 4.49 -13.52
N TYR A 197 8.24 3.50 -13.25
CA TYR A 197 7.17 3.60 -12.25
C TYR A 197 7.71 3.87 -10.84
N GLY A 198 7.41 5.06 -10.29
CA GLY A 198 7.93 5.53 -9.00
C GLY A 198 7.56 4.63 -7.82
N GLY A 199 6.39 4.00 -7.90
CA GLY A 199 5.91 3.08 -6.85
C GLY A 199 6.79 1.86 -6.58
N GLU A 200 7.73 1.48 -7.47
CA GLU A 200 8.70 0.41 -7.20
C GLU A 200 9.69 0.81 -6.08
N MET A 201 10.13 2.07 -6.04
CA MET A 201 11.03 2.56 -4.97
C MET A 201 10.31 2.56 -3.61
N LYS A 202 9.08 3.11 -3.56
CA LYS A 202 8.25 3.15 -2.36
C LYS A 202 7.98 1.74 -1.81
N LYS A 203 7.37 0.90 -2.64
CA LYS A 203 6.97 -0.46 -2.25
C LYS A 203 8.17 -1.39 -2.05
N GLY A 204 9.30 -1.05 -2.65
CA GLY A 204 10.57 -1.71 -2.39
C GLY A 204 11.01 -1.56 -0.94
N ILE A 205 11.05 -0.35 -0.42
CA ILE A 205 11.38 -0.09 0.99
C ILE A 205 10.32 -0.72 1.92
N PHE A 206 9.04 -0.68 1.56
CA PHE A 206 8.00 -1.37 2.32
C PHE A 206 8.26 -2.89 2.43
N SER A 207 8.68 -3.54 1.32
CA SER A 207 9.08 -4.96 1.36
C SER A 207 10.31 -5.20 2.24
N VAL A 208 11.25 -4.26 2.29
CA VAL A 208 12.40 -4.32 3.21
C VAL A 208 11.96 -4.21 4.67
N LEU A 209 11.03 -3.29 4.98
CA LEU A 209 10.46 -3.17 6.33
C LEU A 209 9.69 -4.43 6.73
N HIS A 210 8.97 -5.06 5.80
CA HIS A 210 8.34 -6.37 6.02
C HIS A 210 9.35 -7.50 6.30
N TYR A 211 10.60 -7.36 5.85
CA TYR A 211 11.65 -8.30 6.21
C TYR A 211 12.27 -8.01 7.59
N LEU A 212 12.53 -6.73 7.89
CA LEU A 212 13.28 -6.31 9.06
C LEU A 212 12.43 -6.27 10.35
N LEU A 213 11.29 -5.58 10.31
CA LEU A 213 10.50 -5.24 11.49
C LEU A 213 9.93 -6.45 12.24
N PRO A 214 9.46 -7.52 11.59
CA PRO A 214 8.99 -8.70 12.32
C PRO A 214 10.07 -9.37 13.18
N LYS A 215 11.36 -9.19 12.87
CA LYS A 215 12.48 -9.68 13.69
C LYS A 215 12.58 -8.95 15.04
N GLU A 216 12.11 -7.71 15.06
CA GLU A 216 12.08 -6.84 16.24
C GLU A 216 10.72 -6.88 16.98
N GLY A 217 9.84 -7.85 16.63
CA GLY A 217 8.50 -7.96 17.21
C GLY A 217 7.53 -6.85 16.77
N VAL A 218 7.85 -6.13 15.71
CA VAL A 218 7.00 -5.08 15.14
C VAL A 218 6.20 -5.63 13.97
N LEU A 219 4.87 -5.51 14.03
CA LEU A 219 4.00 -5.88 12.92
C LEU A 219 4.03 -4.77 11.86
N SER A 220 4.60 -5.06 10.70
CA SER A 220 4.50 -4.21 9.52
C SER A 220 3.19 -4.50 8.77
N MET A 221 2.46 -3.44 8.38
CA MET A 221 1.08 -3.55 7.90
C MET A 221 0.83 -2.72 6.65
N HIS A 222 0.16 -3.31 5.68
CA HIS A 222 -0.44 -2.59 4.55
C HIS A 222 -1.84 -2.13 4.96
N CYS A 223 -1.90 -1.02 5.67
CA CYS A 223 -3.12 -0.45 6.21
C CYS A 223 -3.03 1.08 6.25
N SER A 224 -4.17 1.75 6.27
CA SER A 224 -4.28 3.15 6.68
C SER A 224 -4.64 3.27 8.16
N ALA A 225 -4.42 4.42 8.74
CA ALA A 225 -4.71 4.67 10.15
C ALA A 225 -5.16 6.11 10.40
N ASN A 226 -6.13 6.26 11.33
CA ASN A 226 -6.58 7.54 11.84
C ASN A 226 -6.82 7.50 13.35
N VAL A 227 -7.06 8.66 13.94
CA VAL A 227 -7.19 8.80 15.39
C VAL A 227 -8.15 9.94 15.70
N ASN A 228 -8.68 10.02 16.92
CA ASN A 228 -9.43 11.20 17.36
C ASN A 228 -8.51 12.44 17.51
N ASP A 229 -9.08 13.63 17.54
CA ASP A 229 -8.35 14.90 17.71
C ASP A 229 -7.51 14.96 19.00
N ASP A 230 -7.94 14.27 20.04
CA ASP A 230 -7.23 14.15 21.31
C ASP A 230 -6.22 12.97 21.33
N SER A 231 -5.94 12.37 20.19
CA SER A 231 -5.09 11.19 20.01
C SER A 231 -5.63 9.90 20.68
N SER A 232 -6.87 9.90 21.15
CA SER A 232 -7.55 8.70 21.63
C SER A 232 -8.16 7.87 20.50
N ASN A 233 -8.53 6.64 20.78
CA ASN A 233 -9.26 5.73 19.90
C ASN A 233 -8.63 5.61 18.50
N PRO A 234 -7.35 5.19 18.39
CA PRO A 234 -6.74 4.90 17.10
C PRO A 234 -7.44 3.75 16.39
N ALA A 235 -7.59 3.87 15.08
CA ALA A 235 -8.17 2.82 14.24
C ALA A 235 -7.27 2.55 13.04
N ILE A 236 -7.15 1.26 12.68
CA ILE A 236 -6.42 0.81 11.49
C ILE A 236 -7.35 0.13 10.50
N PHE A 237 -7.11 0.37 9.22
CA PHE A 237 -7.96 -0.08 8.13
C PHE A 237 -7.14 -0.90 7.16
N PHE A 238 -7.38 -2.20 7.11
CA PHE A 238 -6.84 -3.07 6.08
C PHE A 238 -7.80 -3.13 4.91
N GLY A 239 -7.27 -3.25 3.71
CA GLY A 239 -8.09 -3.42 2.50
C GLY A 239 -7.23 -3.36 1.25
N LEU A 240 -7.67 -4.06 0.23
CA LEU A 240 -7.05 -4.06 -1.09
C LEU A 240 -7.52 -2.86 -1.93
N SER A 241 -6.92 -2.68 -3.11
CA SER A 241 -7.35 -1.65 -4.05
C SER A 241 -8.85 -1.79 -4.37
N GLY A 242 -9.57 -0.67 -4.36
CA GLY A 242 -11.01 -0.63 -4.65
C GLY A 242 -11.93 -0.94 -3.47
N THR A 243 -11.41 -1.25 -2.28
CA THR A 243 -12.24 -1.43 -1.06
C THR A 243 -12.59 -0.11 -0.37
N GLY A 244 -11.98 1.00 -0.76
CA GLY A 244 -12.20 2.31 -0.17
C GLY A 244 -11.27 2.67 0.99
N LYS A 245 -10.13 1.97 1.15
CA LYS A 245 -9.17 2.18 2.25
C LYS A 245 -8.82 3.67 2.44
N THR A 246 -8.27 4.34 1.44
CA THR A 246 -7.91 5.76 1.51
C THR A 246 -9.12 6.66 1.74
N THR A 247 -10.20 6.45 0.99
CA THR A 247 -11.44 7.25 1.09
C THR A 247 -12.11 7.16 2.47
N LEU A 248 -12.08 6.00 3.11
CA LEU A 248 -12.75 5.76 4.40
C LEU A 248 -11.88 6.11 5.60
N SER A 249 -10.56 6.02 5.48
CA SER A 249 -9.64 6.42 6.54
C SER A 249 -9.41 7.92 6.59
N THR A 250 -9.60 8.63 5.46
CA THR A 250 -9.55 10.09 5.39
C THR A 250 -10.91 10.65 5.79
N ASP A 251 -11.02 11.08 7.03
CA ASP A 251 -12.25 11.59 7.65
C ASP A 251 -12.01 13.00 8.18
N PRO A 252 -12.89 13.98 7.86
CA PRO A 252 -12.75 15.34 8.38
C PRO A 252 -12.78 15.45 9.90
N SER A 253 -13.37 14.47 10.59
CA SER A 253 -13.48 14.44 12.06
C SER A 253 -12.34 13.66 12.74
N ARG A 254 -11.50 12.96 11.98
CA ARG A 254 -10.44 12.10 12.53
C ARG A 254 -9.10 12.36 11.82
N PRO A 255 -8.08 12.89 12.52
CA PRO A 255 -6.75 13.10 11.97
C PRO A 255 -6.17 11.82 11.34
N LEU A 256 -5.69 11.95 10.11
CA LEU A 256 -4.99 10.88 9.40
C LEU A 256 -3.59 10.72 10.00
N ILE A 257 -3.22 9.48 10.35
CA ILE A 257 -1.85 9.09 10.74
C ILE A 257 -1.04 8.77 9.48
N GLY A 258 -1.63 7.97 8.58
CA GLY A 258 -1.11 7.62 7.27
C GLY A 258 -2.14 6.85 6.44
N ASP A 259 -1.96 6.83 5.11
CA ASP A 259 -2.96 6.27 4.20
C ASP A 259 -2.68 4.84 3.73
N ASP A 260 -1.45 4.30 3.93
CA ASP A 260 -1.08 3.05 3.26
C ASP A 260 -0.16 2.10 4.04
N GLU A 261 0.85 2.57 4.79
CA GLU A 261 1.91 1.74 5.35
C GLU A 261 2.22 2.10 6.81
N HIS A 262 2.06 1.13 7.73
CA HIS A 262 2.28 1.36 9.17
C HIS A 262 3.04 0.22 9.83
N GLY A 263 3.69 0.54 10.96
CA GLY A 263 4.20 -0.41 11.94
C GLY A 263 3.37 -0.40 13.21
N TRP A 264 3.24 -1.54 13.86
CA TRP A 264 2.67 -1.66 15.21
C TRP A 264 3.72 -2.25 16.14
N SER A 265 4.32 -1.39 16.94
CA SER A 265 5.35 -1.73 17.93
C SER A 265 4.75 -2.01 19.32
N GLU A 266 5.59 -2.11 20.33
CA GLU A 266 5.17 -2.15 21.74
C GLU A 266 4.68 -0.80 22.26
N ASP A 267 5.03 0.29 21.58
CA ASP A 267 4.67 1.66 21.99
C ASP A 267 3.43 2.19 21.24
N GLY A 268 2.94 1.44 20.21
CA GLY A 268 1.76 1.81 19.43
C GLY A 268 1.99 1.70 17.93
N ILE A 269 1.14 2.39 17.15
CA ILE A 269 1.22 2.42 15.69
C ILE A 269 1.95 3.66 15.19
N PHE A 270 2.70 3.52 14.09
CA PHE A 270 3.42 4.61 13.46
C PHE A 270 3.43 4.47 11.94
N ASN A 271 3.34 5.60 11.25
CA ASN A 271 3.39 5.66 9.79
C ASN A 271 4.83 5.45 9.29
N PHE A 272 4.98 4.75 8.16
CA PHE A 272 6.28 4.60 7.51
C PHE A 272 6.62 5.76 6.58
N GLU A 273 5.62 6.53 6.15
CA GLU A 273 5.71 7.44 5.03
C GLU A 273 5.68 8.91 5.45
N GLY A 274 6.26 9.76 4.60
CA GLY A 274 6.18 11.22 4.69
C GLY A 274 5.10 11.82 3.80
N GLY A 275 4.37 11.00 3.04
CA GLY A 275 3.34 11.46 2.12
C GLY A 275 2.31 10.40 1.78
N CYS A 276 1.43 10.72 0.85
CA CYS A 276 0.36 9.85 0.37
C CYS A 276 0.50 9.59 -1.13
N TYR A 277 0.03 8.42 -1.59
CA TYR A 277 0.07 8.00 -2.99
C TYR A 277 -1.28 7.47 -3.44
N ALA A 278 -2.15 8.37 -3.88
CA ALA A 278 -3.55 8.08 -4.18
C ALA A 278 -3.80 7.81 -5.67
N LYS A 279 -4.79 6.99 -5.99
CA LYS A 279 -5.41 6.90 -7.32
C LYS A 279 -6.21 8.17 -7.59
N VAL A 280 -6.16 8.65 -8.85
CA VAL A 280 -6.95 9.82 -9.26
C VAL A 280 -7.83 9.56 -10.48
N ILE A 281 -7.91 8.31 -10.98
CA ILE A 281 -8.93 7.97 -11.97
C ILE A 281 -10.33 8.08 -11.32
N ASN A 282 -11.25 8.75 -12.02
CA ASN A 282 -12.61 9.05 -11.55
C ASN A 282 -12.64 9.87 -10.23
N LEU A 283 -11.58 10.64 -9.94
CA LEU A 283 -11.53 11.48 -8.73
C LEU A 283 -12.67 12.51 -8.75
N ASN A 284 -13.54 12.41 -7.75
CA ASN A 284 -14.67 13.33 -7.55
C ASN A 284 -14.36 14.32 -6.45
N PRO A 285 -14.28 15.64 -6.74
CA PRO A 285 -13.98 16.65 -5.74
C PRO A 285 -14.96 16.73 -4.57
N GLU A 286 -16.22 16.31 -4.78
CA GLU A 286 -17.27 16.33 -3.75
C GLU A 286 -17.17 15.12 -2.81
N GLU A 287 -16.77 13.97 -3.35
CA GLU A 287 -16.66 12.72 -2.60
C GLU A 287 -15.29 12.54 -1.93
N GLU A 288 -14.22 13.07 -2.57
CA GLU A 288 -12.82 12.96 -2.12
C GLU A 288 -12.12 14.34 -2.10
N PRO A 289 -12.66 15.32 -1.36
CA PRO A 289 -12.17 16.69 -1.37
C PRO A 289 -10.71 16.81 -0.87
N ASP A 290 -10.28 15.97 0.07
CA ASP A 290 -8.93 16.01 0.59
C ASP A 290 -7.88 15.64 -0.45
N ILE A 291 -8.10 14.55 -1.20
CA ILE A 291 -7.21 14.14 -2.29
C ILE A 291 -7.19 15.21 -3.39
N TYR A 292 -8.39 15.70 -3.81
CA TYR A 292 -8.48 16.73 -4.84
C TYR A 292 -7.76 18.02 -4.44
N ASN A 293 -7.90 18.46 -3.19
CA ASN A 293 -7.24 19.65 -2.68
C ASN A 293 -5.74 19.47 -2.43
N ALA A 294 -5.28 18.24 -2.24
CA ALA A 294 -3.86 17.92 -2.15
C ALA A 294 -3.12 18.05 -3.48
N ILE A 295 -3.85 18.03 -4.63
CA ILE A 295 -3.29 18.25 -5.97
C ILE A 295 -2.99 19.73 -6.15
N ARG A 296 -1.82 20.15 -5.70
CA ARG A 296 -1.34 21.54 -5.75
C ARG A 296 0.19 21.57 -5.83
N GLN A 297 0.80 22.74 -5.76
CA GLN A 297 2.27 22.85 -5.74
C GLN A 297 2.89 21.89 -4.72
N GLY A 298 3.89 21.12 -5.15
CA GLY A 298 4.52 20.05 -4.37
C GLY A 298 3.94 18.66 -4.60
N ALA A 299 2.76 18.54 -5.22
CA ALA A 299 2.24 17.25 -5.66
C ALA A 299 2.83 16.86 -7.03
N LEU A 300 2.90 15.53 -7.27
CA LEU A 300 3.35 14.95 -8.52
C LEU A 300 2.28 13.99 -9.05
N LEU A 301 1.77 14.27 -10.23
CA LEU A 301 0.78 13.46 -10.94
C LEU A 301 1.48 12.53 -11.95
N GLU A 302 1.07 11.28 -11.98
CA GLU A 302 1.58 10.27 -12.91
C GLU A 302 0.50 9.81 -13.89
N ASN A 303 0.82 9.84 -15.17
CA ASN A 303 0.03 9.26 -16.28
C ASN A 303 -1.38 9.84 -16.46
N VAL A 304 -1.64 11.05 -15.96
CA VAL A 304 -2.94 11.72 -16.16
C VAL A 304 -3.09 12.20 -17.61
N VAL A 305 -4.33 12.23 -18.07
CA VAL A 305 -4.68 12.87 -19.35
C VAL A 305 -5.08 14.31 -19.09
N TYR A 306 -4.62 15.22 -19.95
CA TYR A 306 -4.88 16.65 -19.82
C TYR A 306 -5.04 17.30 -21.21
N ASP A 307 -5.77 18.39 -21.26
CA ASP A 307 -5.88 19.22 -22.47
C ASP A 307 -4.60 20.02 -22.70
N ASN A 308 -3.98 19.88 -23.87
CA ASN A 308 -2.68 20.48 -24.20
C ASN A 308 -2.68 22.02 -24.20
N ASN A 309 -3.83 22.67 -24.41
CA ASN A 309 -3.92 24.12 -24.47
C ASN A 309 -4.20 24.74 -23.09
N THR A 310 -5.01 24.07 -22.29
CA THR A 310 -5.48 24.58 -20.99
C THR A 310 -4.77 23.95 -19.82
N LEU A 311 -4.05 22.84 -20.01
CA LEU A 311 -3.43 22.01 -18.98
C LEU A 311 -4.43 21.50 -17.91
N LYS A 312 -5.74 21.50 -18.27
CA LYS A 312 -6.79 20.97 -17.43
C LYS A 312 -6.76 19.45 -17.47
N ILE A 313 -6.70 18.83 -16.31
CA ILE A 313 -6.69 17.36 -16.15
C ILE A 313 -8.10 16.82 -16.33
N ASP A 314 -8.24 15.74 -17.09
CA ASP A 314 -9.44 14.92 -17.14
C ASP A 314 -9.23 13.65 -16.30
N PHE A 315 -9.75 13.67 -15.09
CA PHE A 315 -9.66 12.52 -14.18
C PHE A 315 -10.52 11.32 -14.63
N ASN A 316 -11.44 11.49 -15.56
CA ASN A 316 -12.28 10.39 -16.07
C ASN A 316 -11.64 9.70 -17.29
N ASP A 317 -10.59 10.26 -17.85
CA ASP A 317 -9.92 9.67 -19.02
C ASP A 317 -8.85 8.66 -18.58
N GLY A 318 -9.18 7.38 -18.73
CA GLY A 318 -8.28 6.24 -18.50
C GLY A 318 -7.53 5.77 -19.76
N SER A 319 -7.49 6.56 -20.85
CA SER A 319 -6.90 6.14 -22.14
C SER A 319 -5.40 5.79 -22.04
N LYS A 320 -4.64 6.47 -21.17
CA LYS A 320 -3.25 6.09 -20.88
C LYS A 320 -3.20 4.88 -19.92
N THR A 321 -3.97 4.95 -18.86
CA THR A 321 -4.08 3.89 -17.82
C THR A 321 -5.21 4.19 -16.85
N GLU A 322 -5.83 3.16 -16.30
CA GLU A 322 -6.72 3.29 -15.14
C GLU A 322 -5.98 3.46 -13.81
N ASN A 323 -4.64 3.40 -13.82
CA ASN A 323 -3.79 3.56 -12.65
C ASN A 323 -3.12 4.94 -12.59
N THR A 324 -3.86 5.98 -12.96
CA THR A 324 -3.41 7.36 -12.76
C THR A 324 -3.21 7.63 -11.27
N ARG A 325 -2.11 8.30 -10.91
CA ARG A 325 -1.72 8.50 -9.51
C ARG A 325 -1.33 9.95 -9.21
N VAL A 326 -1.40 10.28 -7.93
CA VAL A 326 -0.78 11.48 -7.38
C VAL A 326 -0.01 11.13 -6.12
N SER A 327 1.24 11.60 -6.01
CA SER A 327 1.98 11.64 -4.75
C SER A 327 2.03 13.08 -4.22
N TYR A 328 1.88 13.22 -2.90
CA TYR A 328 1.94 14.51 -2.23
C TYR A 328 2.39 14.35 -0.77
N PRO A 329 3.03 15.38 -0.17
CA PRO A 329 3.34 15.37 1.25
C PRO A 329 2.06 15.22 2.09
N ILE A 330 2.12 14.44 3.17
CA ILE A 330 0.95 14.17 4.02
C ILE A 330 0.35 15.45 4.62
N GLU A 331 1.16 16.51 4.76
CA GLU A 331 0.74 17.84 5.21
C GLU A 331 -0.23 18.53 4.24
N HIS A 332 -0.38 18.04 3.01
CA HIS A 332 -1.43 18.50 2.10
C HIS A 332 -2.83 18.10 2.57
N ILE A 333 -2.95 17.04 3.36
CA ILE A 333 -4.20 16.67 4.04
C ILE A 333 -4.29 17.51 5.32
N LYS A 334 -5.22 18.47 5.32
CA LYS A 334 -5.37 19.43 6.43
C LYS A 334 -5.63 18.75 7.78
N ASN A 335 -6.39 17.67 7.77
CA ASN A 335 -6.69 16.88 8.95
C ASN A 335 -5.76 15.65 9.04
N SER A 336 -4.45 15.86 8.92
CA SER A 336 -3.43 14.85 9.26
C SER A 336 -2.69 15.26 10.54
N MET A 337 -2.15 14.27 11.26
CA MET A 337 -1.31 14.54 12.43
C MET A 337 -0.13 15.43 12.07
N SER A 338 0.53 15.14 10.95
CA SER A 338 1.68 15.90 10.46
C SER A 338 1.33 17.36 10.15
N ALA A 339 0.17 17.62 9.50
CA ALA A 339 -0.30 18.99 9.24
C ALA A 339 -0.59 19.78 10.53
N LYS A 340 -0.92 19.07 11.62
CA LYS A 340 -1.11 19.65 12.97
C LYS A 340 0.20 19.78 13.75
N GLY A 341 1.35 19.50 13.14
CA GLY A 341 2.67 19.55 13.78
C GLY A 341 2.95 18.40 14.74
N MET A 342 2.16 17.33 14.68
CA MET A 342 2.35 16.13 15.49
C MET A 342 3.11 15.07 14.70
N GLN A 343 3.83 14.21 15.41
CA GLN A 343 4.46 13.03 14.81
C GLN A 343 3.39 12.04 14.35
N SER A 344 3.56 11.42 13.19
CA SER A 344 2.61 10.44 12.62
C SER A 344 2.71 9.08 13.34
N MET A 345 2.48 9.10 14.65
CA MET A 345 2.41 7.94 15.53
C MET A 345 1.46 8.19 16.70
N THR A 346 0.92 7.11 17.27
CA THR A 346 0.00 7.17 18.41
C THR A 346 0.04 5.86 19.19
N GLY A 347 -0.74 5.74 20.26
CA GLY A 347 -0.89 4.50 21.03
C GLY A 347 -1.42 3.31 20.23
N HIS A 348 -1.79 2.27 20.95
CA HIS A 348 -2.31 1.03 20.32
C HIS A 348 -3.68 1.27 19.70
N PRO A 349 -3.99 0.61 18.55
CA PRO A 349 -5.31 0.71 17.95
C PRO A 349 -6.36 0.08 18.88
N GLU A 350 -7.50 0.74 19.00
CA GLU A 350 -8.66 0.17 19.67
C GLU A 350 -9.54 -0.63 18.71
N LYS A 351 -9.45 -0.31 17.43
CA LYS A 351 -10.26 -0.94 16.38
C LYS A 351 -9.43 -1.32 15.17
N ILE A 352 -9.66 -2.53 14.68
CA ILE A 352 -9.14 -3.03 13.40
C ILE A 352 -10.32 -3.21 12.47
N ILE A 353 -10.27 -2.60 11.30
CA ILE A 353 -11.30 -2.68 10.27
C ILE A 353 -10.73 -3.40 9.04
N PHE A 354 -11.30 -4.56 8.70
CA PHE A 354 -11.04 -5.25 7.45
C PHE A 354 -12.06 -4.78 6.40
N LEU A 355 -11.62 -3.93 5.49
CA LEU A 355 -12.43 -3.48 4.37
C LEU A 355 -12.42 -4.55 3.27
N THR A 356 -13.60 -4.97 2.88
CA THR A 356 -13.78 -5.88 1.75
C THR A 356 -14.77 -5.30 0.74
N CYS A 357 -14.67 -5.70 -0.51
CA CYS A 357 -15.67 -5.42 -1.53
C CYS A 357 -16.23 -6.76 -1.99
N ASP A 358 -17.30 -7.22 -1.37
CA ASP A 358 -17.92 -8.49 -1.73
C ASP A 358 -18.80 -8.33 -2.97
N ALA A 359 -18.43 -9.00 -4.07
CA ALA A 359 -19.20 -9.03 -5.29
C ALA A 359 -20.22 -10.19 -5.37
N TYR A 360 -20.19 -11.10 -4.40
CA TYR A 360 -21.15 -12.20 -4.26
C TYR A 360 -22.43 -11.76 -3.55
N GLY A 361 -22.39 -10.65 -2.83
CA GLY A 361 -23.53 -10.06 -2.13
C GLY A 361 -23.97 -10.82 -0.89
N VAL A 362 -23.09 -11.64 -0.33
CA VAL A 362 -23.41 -12.57 0.78
C VAL A 362 -22.80 -12.17 2.10
N LEU A 363 -21.75 -11.34 2.10
CA LEU A 363 -21.19 -10.80 3.34
C LEU A 363 -22.10 -9.69 3.91
N PRO A 364 -22.28 -9.63 5.24
CA PRO A 364 -22.99 -8.52 5.87
C PRO A 364 -22.24 -7.19 5.66
N PRO A 365 -22.96 -6.05 5.71
CA PRO A 365 -22.33 -4.73 5.61
C PRO A 365 -21.29 -4.49 6.70
N VAL A 366 -21.52 -5.08 7.89
CA VAL A 366 -20.58 -5.03 9.02
C VAL A 366 -20.76 -6.26 9.90
N ALA A 367 -19.65 -6.76 10.45
CA ALA A 367 -19.67 -7.79 11.48
C ALA A 367 -18.45 -7.67 12.41
N LYS A 368 -18.61 -8.12 13.66
CA LYS A 368 -17.55 -8.27 14.63
C LYS A 368 -16.95 -9.67 14.54
N LEU A 369 -15.63 -9.77 14.64
CA LEU A 369 -14.85 -11.00 14.53
C LEU A 369 -14.21 -11.31 15.89
N ASN A 370 -14.15 -12.60 16.24
CA ASN A 370 -13.25 -13.05 17.30
C ASN A 370 -11.79 -13.17 16.80
N SER A 371 -10.84 -13.43 17.71
CA SER A 371 -9.41 -13.47 17.38
C SER A 371 -9.07 -14.50 16.30
N GLN A 372 -9.66 -15.71 16.33
CA GLN A 372 -9.41 -16.75 15.34
C GLN A 372 -10.00 -16.40 13.96
N GLN A 373 -11.22 -15.84 13.94
CA GLN A 373 -11.82 -15.33 12.72
C GLN A 373 -11.00 -14.19 12.13
N ALA A 374 -10.52 -13.27 12.98
CA ALA A 374 -9.66 -12.17 12.55
C ALA A 374 -8.37 -12.69 11.89
N MET A 375 -7.71 -13.70 12.48
CA MET A 375 -6.54 -14.33 11.87
C MET A 375 -6.88 -14.99 10.53
N TYR A 376 -7.97 -15.77 10.45
CA TYR A 376 -8.40 -16.42 9.21
C TYR A 376 -8.60 -15.41 8.09
N HIS A 377 -9.33 -14.33 8.38
CA HIS A 377 -9.65 -13.28 7.39
C HIS A 377 -8.44 -12.40 7.06
N PHE A 378 -7.53 -12.18 8.01
CA PHE A 378 -6.27 -11.49 7.76
C PHE A 378 -5.36 -12.29 6.81
N ILE A 379 -5.20 -13.60 7.06
CA ILE A 379 -4.44 -14.50 6.18
C ILE A 379 -5.10 -14.60 4.80
N SER A 380 -6.43 -14.59 4.74
CA SER A 380 -7.16 -14.63 3.47
C SER A 380 -7.03 -13.33 2.67
N GLY A 381 -7.18 -12.17 3.31
CA GLY A 381 -7.11 -10.86 2.68
C GLY A 381 -8.09 -10.75 1.50
N TYR A 382 -9.37 -11.04 1.76
CA TYR A 382 -10.38 -11.15 0.71
C TYR A 382 -10.90 -9.81 0.21
N THR A 383 -11.04 -9.72 -1.10
CA THR A 383 -11.91 -8.79 -1.82
C THR A 383 -12.38 -9.41 -3.12
N ALA A 384 -13.32 -8.76 -3.83
CA ALA A 384 -13.61 -9.10 -5.22
C ALA A 384 -13.12 -8.01 -6.16
N LYS A 385 -12.47 -8.41 -7.26
CA LYS A 385 -12.26 -7.55 -8.41
C LYS A 385 -13.56 -7.49 -9.20
N VAL A 386 -13.98 -6.30 -9.57
CA VAL A 386 -15.20 -6.07 -10.33
C VAL A 386 -14.84 -5.68 -11.75
N ALA A 387 -15.69 -6.02 -12.72
CA ALA A 387 -15.50 -5.63 -14.12
C ALA A 387 -15.25 -4.12 -14.25
N GLY A 388 -14.24 -3.73 -15.03
CA GLY A 388 -13.85 -2.35 -15.23
C GLY A 388 -12.94 -1.74 -14.15
N THR A 389 -12.58 -2.49 -13.07
CA THR A 389 -11.64 -2.00 -12.04
C THR A 389 -10.17 -2.32 -12.35
N GLU A 390 -9.92 -3.31 -13.19
CA GLU A 390 -8.59 -3.67 -13.72
C GLU A 390 -8.70 -4.19 -15.15
N ARG A 391 -7.66 -3.98 -15.96
CA ARG A 391 -7.60 -4.44 -17.34
C ARG A 391 -7.75 -5.95 -17.42
N GLY A 392 -8.74 -6.43 -18.20
CA GLY A 392 -9.00 -7.86 -18.42
C GLY A 392 -9.95 -8.51 -17.41
N VAL A 393 -10.46 -7.80 -16.43
CA VAL A 393 -11.51 -8.29 -15.52
C VAL A 393 -12.87 -8.01 -16.14
N THR A 394 -13.50 -9.05 -16.71
CA THR A 394 -14.83 -8.98 -17.35
C THR A 394 -15.95 -9.41 -16.42
N GLU A 395 -15.63 -10.19 -15.37
CA GLU A 395 -16.57 -10.70 -14.37
C GLU A 395 -16.03 -10.51 -12.95
N PRO A 396 -16.92 -10.37 -11.94
CA PRO A 396 -16.48 -10.29 -10.55
C PRO A 396 -15.72 -11.56 -10.14
N THR A 397 -14.51 -11.37 -9.68
CA THR A 397 -13.62 -12.48 -9.31
C THR A 397 -13.13 -12.30 -7.87
N ALA A 398 -13.36 -13.33 -7.04
CA ALA A 398 -12.78 -13.37 -5.69
C ALA A 398 -11.26 -13.30 -5.78
N THR A 399 -10.68 -12.37 -5.04
CA THR A 399 -9.24 -12.15 -4.98
C THR A 399 -8.81 -12.27 -3.53
N PHE A 400 -7.72 -12.97 -3.31
CA PHE A 400 -7.13 -13.18 -2.00
C PHE A 400 -5.69 -12.69 -2.00
N SER A 401 -5.32 -11.91 -0.99
CA SER A 401 -3.98 -11.38 -0.82
C SER A 401 -3.60 -11.44 0.66
N PRO A 402 -2.73 -12.38 1.07
CA PRO A 402 -2.46 -12.62 2.48
C PRO A 402 -2.04 -11.33 3.19
N CYS A 403 -2.56 -11.15 4.39
CA CYS A 403 -2.34 -9.97 5.24
C CYS A 403 -2.70 -8.64 4.53
N PHE A 404 -3.60 -8.67 3.54
CA PHE A 404 -3.95 -7.55 2.66
C PHE A 404 -2.76 -6.91 1.94
N GLY A 405 -1.59 -7.56 1.96
CA GLY A 405 -0.33 -7.04 1.46
C GLY A 405 0.54 -8.08 0.74
N GLY A 406 -0.04 -9.18 0.26
CA GLY A 406 0.69 -10.33 -0.30
C GLY A 406 1.88 -9.98 -1.19
N PRO A 407 1.79 -9.07 -2.18
CA PRO A 407 2.92 -8.70 -3.05
C PRO A 407 4.12 -8.08 -2.33
N PHE A 408 3.95 -7.63 -1.08
CA PHE A 408 4.99 -6.95 -0.29
C PHE A 408 5.60 -7.83 0.79
N LEU A 409 4.94 -8.94 1.15
CA LEU A 409 5.40 -9.83 2.20
C LEU A 409 6.70 -10.51 1.77
N THR A 410 7.75 -10.34 2.54
CA THR A 410 9.04 -11.00 2.33
C THR A 410 9.20 -12.24 3.18
N ARG A 411 8.50 -12.32 4.31
CA ARG A 411 8.45 -13.47 5.20
C ARG A 411 7.13 -14.20 5.04
N HIS A 412 7.03 -15.42 5.59
CA HIS A 412 5.81 -16.22 5.51
C HIS A 412 4.61 -15.47 6.16
N PRO A 413 3.41 -15.47 5.55
CA PRO A 413 2.24 -14.76 6.06
C PRO A 413 1.88 -15.09 7.52
N LEU A 414 2.15 -16.32 7.97
CA LEU A 414 1.90 -16.73 9.34
C LEU A 414 2.63 -15.85 10.37
N ILE A 415 3.86 -15.41 10.08
CA ILE A 415 4.64 -14.55 10.99
C ILE A 415 3.89 -13.24 11.31
N TYR A 416 3.29 -12.63 10.28
CA TYR A 416 2.50 -11.40 10.47
C TYR A 416 1.17 -11.67 11.17
N ALA A 417 0.55 -12.81 10.88
CA ALA A 417 -0.71 -13.20 11.52
C ALA A 417 -0.52 -13.51 13.01
N GLU A 418 0.57 -14.17 13.39
CA GLU A 418 0.93 -14.41 14.79
C GLU A 418 1.21 -13.11 15.53
N LEU A 419 1.98 -12.19 14.94
CA LEU A 419 2.20 -10.85 15.51
C LEU A 419 0.89 -10.07 15.67
N LEU A 420 -0.02 -10.15 14.69
CA LEU A 420 -1.34 -9.52 14.80
C LEU A 420 -2.13 -10.10 15.97
N LYS A 421 -2.19 -11.44 16.08
CA LYS A 421 -2.88 -12.13 17.17
C LYS A 421 -2.35 -11.72 18.53
N GLU A 422 -1.03 -11.80 18.71
CA GLU A 422 -0.37 -11.42 19.97
C GLU A 422 -0.76 -10.00 20.39
N LYS A 423 -0.69 -9.05 19.46
CA LYS A 423 -1.02 -7.65 19.74
C LYS A 423 -2.51 -7.43 19.99
N MET A 424 -3.41 -8.08 19.22
CA MET A 424 -4.85 -8.00 19.46
C MET A 424 -5.21 -8.51 20.86
N GLU A 425 -4.65 -9.64 21.29
CA GLU A 425 -4.91 -10.23 22.61
C GLU A 425 -4.29 -9.39 23.73
N LYS A 426 -3.07 -8.89 23.55
CA LYS A 426 -2.36 -8.07 24.53
C LYS A 426 -3.04 -6.73 24.82
N PHE A 427 -3.60 -6.10 23.78
CA PHE A 427 -4.16 -4.74 23.86
C PHE A 427 -5.69 -4.70 23.76
N ASP A 428 -6.37 -5.85 23.82
CA ASP A 428 -7.84 -6.01 23.81
C ASP A 428 -8.51 -5.27 22.64
N VAL A 429 -8.03 -5.52 21.40
CA VAL A 429 -8.44 -4.79 20.21
C VAL A 429 -9.67 -5.43 19.57
N ASN A 430 -10.72 -4.65 19.33
CA ASN A 430 -11.90 -5.11 18.62
C ASN A 430 -11.68 -5.13 17.10
N VAL A 431 -12.11 -6.22 16.45
CA VAL A 431 -11.94 -6.42 15.02
C VAL A 431 -13.29 -6.48 14.31
N TYR A 432 -13.42 -5.72 13.22
CA TYR A 432 -14.62 -5.69 12.40
C TYR A 432 -14.27 -5.93 10.93
N ILE A 433 -15.18 -6.60 10.22
CA ILE A 433 -15.19 -6.58 8.76
C ILE A 433 -16.27 -5.61 8.30
N VAL A 434 -15.94 -4.76 7.32
CA VAL A 434 -16.87 -3.81 6.69
C VAL A 434 -16.90 -4.08 5.19
N ASN A 435 -18.07 -4.45 4.70
CA ASN A 435 -18.31 -4.75 3.29
C ASN A 435 -18.72 -3.48 2.55
N THR A 436 -17.88 -3.01 1.65
CA THR A 436 -18.13 -1.87 0.76
C THR A 436 -18.64 -2.30 -0.63
N GLY A 437 -18.91 -3.59 -0.83
CA GLY A 437 -19.36 -4.19 -2.09
C GLY A 437 -20.88 -4.23 -2.25
N TRP A 438 -21.41 -5.40 -2.52
CA TRP A 438 -22.84 -5.63 -2.71
C TRP A 438 -23.47 -6.30 -1.49
N VAL A 439 -24.74 -6.04 -1.28
CA VAL A 439 -25.57 -6.66 -0.24
C VAL A 439 -26.97 -6.90 -0.84
N GLY A 440 -27.52 -8.08 -0.60
CA GLY A 440 -28.86 -8.46 -1.08
C GLY A 440 -28.93 -8.88 -2.56
N SER A 441 -27.81 -8.82 -3.27
CA SER A 441 -27.64 -9.29 -4.64
C SER A 441 -26.16 -9.34 -5.01
N ASN A 442 -25.81 -10.06 -6.06
CA ASN A 442 -24.45 -10.06 -6.58
C ASN A 442 -24.20 -8.93 -7.59
N ALA A 443 -22.94 -8.66 -7.89
CA ALA A 443 -22.54 -7.62 -8.84
C ALA A 443 -23.05 -7.87 -10.28
N GLN A 444 -23.24 -9.13 -10.69
CA GLN A 444 -23.73 -9.51 -12.03
C GLN A 444 -25.22 -9.22 -12.21
N SER A 445 -25.99 -9.05 -11.14
CA SER A 445 -27.43 -8.78 -11.21
C SER A 445 -27.79 -7.37 -11.69
N GLY A 446 -26.80 -6.50 -11.95
CA GLY A 446 -27.02 -5.09 -12.27
C GLY A 446 -27.39 -4.21 -11.06
N ALA A 447 -27.36 -4.77 -9.85
CA ALA A 447 -27.60 -4.01 -8.63
C ALA A 447 -26.45 -3.02 -8.34
N LYS A 448 -26.77 -1.92 -7.65
CA LYS A 448 -25.77 -0.94 -7.25
C LYS A 448 -24.96 -1.45 -6.06
N ARG A 449 -23.68 -1.10 -6.04
CA ARG A 449 -22.79 -1.27 -4.89
C ARG A 449 -23.33 -0.53 -3.67
N PHE A 450 -23.01 -1.02 -2.47
CA PHE A 450 -23.39 -0.37 -1.21
C PHE A 450 -22.85 1.08 -1.18
N SER A 451 -23.72 2.02 -0.83
CA SER A 451 -23.38 3.45 -1.00
C SER A 451 -22.36 3.94 0.02
N LEU A 452 -21.48 4.85 -0.41
CA LEU A 452 -20.47 5.46 0.47
C LEU A 452 -21.09 6.15 1.70
N PRO A 453 -22.20 6.91 1.62
CA PRO A 453 -22.84 7.49 2.81
C PRO A 453 -23.30 6.45 3.84
N LYS A 454 -23.85 5.32 3.39
CA LYS A 454 -24.23 4.22 4.31
C LYS A 454 -23.02 3.53 4.91
N THR A 455 -21.96 3.33 4.11
CA THR A 455 -20.69 2.78 4.61
C THR A 455 -20.08 3.68 5.69
N ARG A 456 -20.09 5.01 5.50
CA ARG A 456 -19.60 5.97 6.49
C ARG A 456 -20.40 5.90 7.79
N LYS A 457 -21.73 5.83 7.75
CA LYS A 457 -22.57 5.65 8.95
C LYS A 457 -22.22 4.38 9.74
N ILE A 458 -22.02 3.27 9.02
CA ILE A 458 -21.59 2.01 9.65
C ILE A 458 -20.22 2.19 10.32
N LEU A 459 -19.30 2.80 9.59
CA LEU A 459 -17.94 3.03 10.08
C LEU A 459 -17.94 3.97 11.30
N ASP A 460 -18.74 5.04 11.27
CA ASP A 460 -18.90 5.94 12.42
C ASP A 460 -19.38 5.17 13.65
N ALA A 461 -20.38 4.29 13.51
CA ALA A 461 -20.87 3.48 14.63
C ALA A 461 -19.82 2.49 15.16
N VAL A 462 -18.95 1.96 14.29
CA VAL A 462 -17.80 1.13 14.71
C VAL A 462 -16.78 1.99 15.47
N LEU A 463 -16.42 3.15 14.94
CA LEU A 463 -15.38 4.01 15.50
C LEU A 463 -15.80 4.65 16.83
N THR A 464 -17.06 5.05 16.96
CA THR A 464 -17.61 5.58 18.23
C THR A 464 -17.90 4.49 19.26
N GLY A 465 -17.99 3.22 18.83
CA GLY A 465 -18.42 2.11 19.68
C GLY A 465 -19.94 1.98 19.82
N ASP A 466 -20.73 2.78 19.10
CA ASP A 466 -22.20 2.70 19.13
C ASP A 466 -22.72 1.35 18.63
N ILE A 467 -21.97 0.66 17.77
CA ILE A 467 -22.27 -0.68 17.29
C ILE A 467 -22.40 -1.70 18.44
N GLU A 468 -21.67 -1.51 19.54
CA GLU A 468 -21.71 -2.40 20.71
C GLU A 468 -23.01 -2.28 21.52
N LYS A 469 -23.85 -1.26 21.26
CA LYS A 469 -25.18 -1.11 21.85
C LYS A 469 -26.22 -2.01 21.18
N SER A 470 -25.89 -2.59 20.01
CA SER A 470 -26.77 -3.54 19.31
C SER A 470 -26.71 -4.92 19.95
N ASN A 471 -27.81 -5.67 19.81
CA ASN A 471 -27.74 -7.11 19.97
C ASN A 471 -27.13 -7.72 18.70
N PHE A 472 -26.36 -8.79 18.86
CA PHE A 472 -25.70 -9.48 17.75
C PHE A 472 -26.36 -10.84 17.50
N GLY A 473 -26.50 -11.20 16.23
CA GLY A 473 -26.85 -12.54 15.76
C GLY A 473 -25.66 -13.18 15.06
N GLN A 474 -25.64 -14.51 14.98
CA GLN A 474 -24.59 -15.23 14.30
C GLN A 474 -24.94 -15.48 12.83
N ASP A 475 -24.01 -15.15 11.93
CA ASP A 475 -24.10 -15.52 10.51
C ASP A 475 -23.88 -17.02 10.33
N GLN A 476 -24.71 -17.65 9.47
CA GLN A 476 -24.72 -19.13 9.36
C GLN A 476 -23.58 -19.70 8.50
N TYR A 477 -22.93 -18.90 7.62
CA TYR A 477 -21.87 -19.34 6.73
C TYR A 477 -20.48 -18.90 7.18
N PHE A 478 -20.39 -17.68 7.69
CA PHE A 478 -19.12 -17.07 8.09
C PHE A 478 -18.93 -17.07 9.60
N GLY A 479 -19.98 -17.41 10.37
CA GLY A 479 -19.93 -17.48 11.83
C GLY A 479 -19.76 -16.11 12.51
N PHE A 480 -19.85 -15.02 11.76
CA PHE A 480 -19.66 -13.67 12.26
C PHE A 480 -20.73 -13.25 13.25
N GLN A 481 -20.38 -12.33 14.16
CA GLN A 481 -21.31 -11.60 14.98
C GLN A 481 -21.83 -10.39 14.20
N VAL A 482 -23.08 -10.44 13.76
CA VAL A 482 -23.73 -9.40 12.95
C VAL A 482 -24.69 -8.57 13.81
N PRO A 483 -24.61 -7.23 13.85
CA PRO A 483 -25.55 -6.42 14.60
C PRO A 483 -26.96 -6.55 14.02
N LEU A 484 -27.96 -6.72 14.89
CA LEU A 484 -29.37 -6.88 14.49
C LEU A 484 -30.06 -5.55 14.18
N SER A 485 -29.51 -4.45 14.67
CA SER A 485 -29.96 -3.08 14.40
C SER A 485 -28.78 -2.13 14.42
N LEU A 486 -28.82 -1.09 13.60
CA LEU A 486 -27.85 0.00 13.60
C LEU A 486 -28.55 1.27 13.17
N ASP A 487 -28.33 2.37 13.90
CA ASP A 487 -29.00 3.63 13.61
C ASP A 487 -28.65 4.14 12.20
N GLY A 488 -29.66 4.52 11.45
CA GLY A 488 -29.53 4.99 10.07
C GLY A 488 -29.19 3.93 9.02
N VAL A 489 -29.27 2.64 9.38
CA VAL A 489 -29.14 1.51 8.44
C VAL A 489 -30.37 0.61 8.55
N GLU A 490 -30.98 0.28 7.42
CA GLU A 490 -32.14 -0.62 7.38
C GLU A 490 -31.76 -2.02 7.91
N SER A 491 -32.49 -2.52 8.90
CA SER A 491 -32.18 -3.79 9.59
C SER A 491 -32.13 -5.00 8.64
N ASP A 492 -32.92 -5.00 7.58
CA ASP A 492 -32.91 -6.09 6.59
C ASP A 492 -31.61 -6.10 5.77
N LEU A 493 -30.93 -4.96 5.60
CA LEU A 493 -29.63 -4.90 4.94
C LEU A 493 -28.50 -5.46 5.82
N LEU A 494 -28.63 -5.39 7.15
CA LEU A 494 -27.65 -5.96 8.07
C LEU A 494 -27.60 -7.49 8.00
N ASN A 495 -28.70 -8.12 7.60
CA ASN A 495 -28.75 -9.57 7.41
C ASN A 495 -28.85 -9.90 5.90
N PRO A 496 -27.76 -10.34 5.25
CA PRO A 496 -27.73 -10.55 3.80
C PRO A 496 -28.84 -11.50 3.29
N ILE A 497 -29.15 -12.56 4.02
CA ILE A 497 -30.20 -13.50 3.61
C ILE A 497 -31.57 -12.83 3.50
N LYS A 498 -31.88 -11.87 4.38
CA LYS A 498 -33.14 -11.12 4.33
C LYS A 498 -33.15 -10.09 3.20
N ALA A 499 -31.99 -9.57 2.86
CA ALA A 499 -31.84 -8.60 1.78
C ALA A 499 -31.99 -9.21 0.38
N TRP A 500 -31.80 -10.54 0.24
CA TRP A 500 -31.97 -11.23 -1.04
C TRP A 500 -33.43 -11.54 -1.33
N ALA A 501 -33.88 -11.20 -2.54
CA ALA A 501 -35.24 -11.56 -3.00
C ALA A 501 -35.40 -13.07 -3.22
N ASP A 502 -34.32 -13.78 -3.52
CA ASP A 502 -34.31 -15.24 -3.79
C ASP A 502 -33.28 -15.89 -2.84
N VAL A 503 -33.79 -16.52 -1.80
CA VAL A 503 -33.01 -17.17 -0.72
C VAL A 503 -32.18 -18.34 -1.26
N GLU A 504 -32.66 -19.07 -2.26
CA GLU A 504 -31.87 -20.19 -2.85
C GLU A 504 -30.64 -19.68 -3.61
N LYS A 505 -30.79 -18.55 -4.31
CA LYS A 505 -29.63 -17.89 -4.96
C LYS A 505 -28.64 -17.37 -3.93
N TYR A 506 -29.09 -16.83 -2.79
CA TYR A 506 -28.22 -16.47 -1.68
C TYR A 506 -27.40 -17.68 -1.22
N HIS A 507 -28.06 -18.80 -0.90
CA HIS A 507 -27.38 -20.00 -0.42
C HIS A 507 -26.37 -20.55 -1.43
N LYS A 508 -26.69 -20.52 -2.73
CA LYS A 508 -25.77 -20.93 -3.79
C LYS A 508 -24.52 -20.02 -3.82
N SER A 509 -24.72 -18.71 -3.79
CA SER A 509 -23.66 -17.71 -3.83
C SER A 509 -22.76 -17.80 -2.57
N ALA A 510 -23.38 -17.99 -1.40
CA ALA A 510 -22.67 -18.14 -0.12
C ALA A 510 -21.78 -19.40 -0.11
N ARG A 511 -22.31 -20.56 -0.50
CA ARG A 511 -21.53 -21.80 -0.61
C ARG A 511 -20.37 -21.68 -1.60
N GLU A 512 -20.55 -20.97 -2.71
CA GLU A 512 -19.48 -20.72 -3.66
C GLU A 512 -18.35 -19.89 -3.04
N LEU A 513 -18.69 -18.82 -2.35
CA LEU A 513 -17.69 -17.97 -1.69
C LEU A 513 -16.97 -18.71 -0.54
N VAL A 514 -17.70 -19.46 0.29
CA VAL A 514 -17.13 -20.33 1.34
C VAL A 514 -16.08 -21.28 0.74
N ARG A 515 -16.42 -21.98 -0.35
CA ARG A 515 -15.46 -22.88 -1.02
C ARG A 515 -14.20 -22.15 -1.47
N LYS A 516 -14.32 -20.93 -2.00
CA LYS A 516 -13.16 -20.13 -2.43
C LYS A 516 -12.27 -19.75 -1.25
N PHE A 517 -12.85 -19.38 -0.11
CA PHE A 517 -12.10 -19.13 1.13
C PHE A 517 -11.33 -20.38 1.59
N GLN A 518 -11.99 -21.53 1.63
CA GLN A 518 -11.37 -22.79 2.05
C GLN A 518 -10.21 -23.18 1.13
N LEU A 519 -10.41 -23.16 -0.19
CA LEU A 519 -9.36 -23.44 -1.18
C LEU A 519 -8.18 -22.45 -1.11
N ASN A 520 -8.45 -21.20 -0.73
CA ASN A 520 -7.37 -20.23 -0.54
C ASN A 520 -6.58 -20.51 0.74
N TYR A 521 -7.28 -20.83 1.84
CA TYR A 521 -6.64 -21.12 3.13
C TYR A 521 -5.74 -22.35 3.05
N ASP A 522 -6.17 -23.39 2.33
CA ASP A 522 -5.40 -24.63 2.14
C ASP A 522 -4.01 -24.42 1.51
N LYS A 523 -3.78 -23.30 0.82
CA LYS A 523 -2.46 -22.98 0.23
C LYS A 523 -1.38 -22.67 1.27
N TYR A 524 -1.77 -22.29 2.49
CA TYR A 524 -0.84 -21.82 3.50
C TYR A 524 -0.40 -22.91 4.49
N ASP A 525 -1.12 -24.04 4.57
CA ASP A 525 -0.85 -25.20 5.45
C ASP A 525 -0.35 -24.79 6.85
N LEU A 526 -1.18 -24.02 7.56
CA LEU A 526 -0.77 -23.39 8.82
C LEU A 526 -0.77 -24.37 10.01
N GLY A 527 -1.28 -25.61 9.84
CA GLY A 527 -1.31 -26.63 10.88
C GLY A 527 -2.15 -26.30 12.12
N ASP A 528 -2.76 -25.13 12.18
CA ASP A 528 -3.62 -24.69 13.29
C ASP A 528 -5.10 -24.93 12.96
N GLU A 529 -5.63 -26.04 13.49
CA GLU A 529 -7.03 -26.43 13.29
C GLU A 529 -8.01 -25.42 13.94
N SER A 530 -7.60 -24.68 14.97
CA SER A 530 -8.45 -23.69 15.62
C SER A 530 -8.74 -22.50 14.71
N ILE A 531 -7.76 -22.07 13.92
CA ILE A 531 -7.93 -21.01 12.92
C ILE A 531 -8.74 -21.55 11.74
N ARG A 532 -8.43 -22.75 11.24
CA ARG A 532 -9.15 -23.40 10.15
C ARG A 532 -10.65 -23.54 10.43
N SER A 533 -10.99 -24.05 11.62
CA SER A 533 -12.39 -24.25 12.03
C SER A 533 -13.16 -22.95 12.29
N SER A 534 -12.46 -21.84 12.51
CA SER A 534 -13.05 -20.50 12.65
C SER A 534 -13.32 -19.80 11.30
N GLY A 535 -12.87 -20.39 10.19
CA GLY A 535 -13.18 -19.94 8.85
C GLY A 535 -14.61 -20.22 8.41
N PRO A 536 -15.00 -19.74 7.21
CA PRO A 536 -16.33 -19.98 6.66
C PRO A 536 -16.64 -21.46 6.50
N GLN A 537 -17.86 -21.85 6.88
CA GLN A 537 -18.35 -23.24 6.81
C GLN A 537 -19.53 -23.36 5.85
N SER A 538 -19.63 -24.47 5.13
CA SER A 538 -20.86 -24.77 4.41
C SER A 538 -21.95 -25.09 5.44
N ALA A 539 -23.03 -24.34 5.43
CA ALA A 539 -24.19 -24.70 6.25
C ALA A 539 -24.65 -26.10 5.84
N THR A 540 -24.80 -26.98 6.82
CA THR A 540 -25.31 -28.35 6.67
C THR A 540 -26.74 -28.35 6.14
#